data_64776e1738f32a9c5fa216e923df08da
#
_entry.id   64776e1738f32a9c5fa216e923df08da
#
_cell.length_a   1.000
_cell.length_b   1.000
_cell.length_c   1.000
_cell.angle_alpha   90.00
_cell.angle_beta   90.00
_cell.angle_gamma   90.00
#
_symmetry.space_group_name_H-M   'P 1'
#
loop_
_entity.id
_entity.type
_entity.pdbx_description
1 polymer ?
#
loop_
_entity_poly.entity_id
_entity_poly.type
_entity_poly.pdbx_seq_one_letter_code
_entity_poly.pdbx_strand_id
1 'polypeptide(L)'
;TTLALPAPLSKPSAATLATTVEIPLPLDAGEVRVSLGQRLGVRARTVGDRTGIRIALGGNRVDQPPPASGLVATGRADTLDAIEWLGLVRGGSAGPSSGRPGDGSLPLQRIDVTAARLQLLGGVFPDTRLLVVPAPGGAIAARAEGASLQGELLLPAGDEAVAGKFSRVHWRSARAGTTAATGTGASADRPAARAVVATTATPAQNASNASGINPADIPPLLIEVDDLRLADARLGKASLRTRPTGAGMRVDQLQARNGKQLIELSGSWLGHGGSERTHLTAKVDSEDFGRLLTGLGHSGRLAGGHGQVRLDAGWTGSPAEFDVGVLDGDLTLAARDGRLLEVEPGAGRVLGLLSIAELPRRLSLDFRDFFSKGFAFNHVEGRISFDRGRASSDNLQIDGPAAEINIRGAANLREETFNQTIEVLPKTGNLLTAVGAIAGGPVGAAIGAAANAVLQKPLGQIGAKTYKVTGPWEEPKVEVISREQGRLSAAKAAPAG
;
A
#
# COMPACT_ATOMS: atom_id res chain seq x y z
N THR A 1 29.07 20.21 0.18
CA THR A 1 29.12 18.97 -0.65
C THR A 1 28.10 17.97 -0.15
N THR A 2 27.32 17.42 -1.05
CA THR A 2 26.44 16.27 -0.82
C THR A 2 27.24 14.99 -1.06
N LEU A 3 26.99 13.95 -0.28
CA LEU A 3 27.46 12.61 -0.57
C LEU A 3 26.24 11.80 -1.06
N ALA A 4 26.14 11.59 -2.36
CA ALA A 4 25.03 10.88 -3.00
C ALA A 4 25.29 9.36 -2.98
N LEU A 5 25.43 8.81 -1.78
CA LEU A 5 25.52 7.37 -1.55
C LEU A 5 24.25 6.90 -0.82
N PRO A 6 23.88 5.62 -0.91
CA PRO A 6 22.74 5.10 -0.14
C PRO A 6 22.95 5.22 1.37
N ALA A 7 21.84 5.25 2.11
CA ALA A 7 21.89 5.17 3.57
C ALA A 7 22.64 3.90 4.02
N PRO A 8 23.50 3.96 5.04
CA PRO A 8 23.73 5.04 5.99
C PRO A 8 24.75 6.10 5.55
N LEU A 9 25.29 6.02 4.34
CA LEU A 9 26.38 6.89 3.86
C LEU A 9 25.88 8.19 3.23
N SER A 10 24.59 8.33 2.99
CA SER A 10 23.96 9.55 2.47
C SER A 10 24.22 10.74 3.39
N LYS A 11 24.57 11.89 2.80
CA LYS A 11 24.77 13.13 3.52
C LYS A 11 24.16 14.31 2.77
N PRO A 12 23.11 14.95 3.33
CA PRO A 12 22.56 16.19 2.77
C PRO A 12 23.58 17.34 2.87
N SER A 13 23.46 18.32 2.00
CA SER A 13 24.40 19.47 1.90
C SER A 13 24.53 20.25 3.21
N ALA A 14 23.43 20.37 3.97
CA ALA A 14 23.39 21.12 5.22
C ALA A 14 24.00 20.38 6.44
N ALA A 15 24.23 19.05 6.35
CA ALA A 15 24.83 18.32 7.45
C ALA A 15 26.37 18.41 7.43
N THR A 16 26.99 18.55 8.60
CA THR A 16 28.44 18.41 8.77
C THR A 16 28.76 16.98 9.22
N LEU A 17 29.77 16.39 8.64
CA LEU A 17 30.26 15.07 9.02
C LEU A 17 31.78 15.14 9.18
N ALA A 18 32.26 14.91 10.41
CA ALA A 18 33.69 14.85 10.69
C ALA A 18 34.31 13.71 9.89
N THR A 19 35.30 14.03 9.08
CA THR A 19 35.98 13.02 8.25
C THR A 19 37.46 13.06 8.57
N THR A 20 38.03 11.92 8.92
CA THR A 20 39.46 11.75 9.13
C THR A 20 39.99 10.79 8.07
N VAL A 21 41.08 11.16 7.41
CA VAL A 21 41.76 10.32 6.44
C VAL A 21 43.23 10.22 6.85
N GLU A 22 43.69 9.02 7.13
CA GLU A 22 45.11 8.72 7.45
C GLU A 22 45.71 7.95 6.28
N ILE A 23 46.72 8.54 5.69
CA ILE A 23 47.42 7.96 4.53
C ILE A 23 48.89 7.79 4.94
N PRO A 24 49.39 6.56 5.01
CA PRO A 24 50.80 6.33 5.29
C PRO A 24 51.68 6.72 4.08
N LEU A 25 52.89 7.14 4.35
CA LEU A 25 53.87 7.44 3.32
C LEU A 25 55.07 6.54 3.53
N PRO A 26 55.57 5.87 2.47
CA PRO A 26 55.02 5.80 1.10
C PRO A 26 53.74 5.00 1.02
N LEU A 27 52.88 5.27 0.00
CA LEU A 27 51.53 4.72 -0.19
C LEU A 27 51.47 3.18 -0.29
N ASP A 28 52.55 2.56 -0.74
CA ASP A 28 52.68 1.11 -0.93
C ASP A 28 53.04 0.35 0.35
N ALA A 29 53.42 1.06 1.43
CA ALA A 29 53.93 0.45 2.66
C ALA A 29 52.91 0.32 3.78
N GLY A 30 51.69 0.87 3.66
CA GLY A 30 50.80 0.96 4.78
C GLY A 30 49.31 0.81 4.47
N GLU A 31 48.50 0.98 5.54
CA GLU A 31 47.07 0.92 5.45
C GLU A 31 46.45 2.32 5.44
N VAL A 32 45.64 2.62 4.44
CA VAL A 32 44.80 3.82 4.42
C VAL A 32 43.64 3.62 5.39
N ARG A 33 43.39 4.58 6.26
CA ARG A 33 42.27 4.59 7.21
C ARG A 33 41.40 5.79 6.94
N VAL A 34 40.07 5.53 6.88
CA VAL A 34 39.10 6.59 6.72
C VAL A 34 38.04 6.42 7.81
N SER A 35 37.65 7.50 8.47
CA SER A 35 36.51 7.52 9.38
C SER A 35 35.56 8.65 9.01
N LEU A 36 34.24 8.35 9.03
CA LEU A 36 33.15 9.29 8.77
C LEU A 36 32.28 9.39 10.03
N GLY A 37 32.63 10.30 10.95
CA GLY A 37 31.99 10.44 12.25
C GLY A 37 31.99 9.09 13.01
N GLN A 38 30.84 8.75 13.56
CA GLN A 38 30.59 7.44 14.21
C GLN A 38 29.81 6.49 13.31
N ARG A 39 29.71 6.77 11.99
CA ARG A 39 28.87 6.00 11.07
C ARG A 39 29.64 4.95 10.31
N LEU A 40 30.91 5.23 10.00
CA LEU A 40 31.71 4.39 9.13
C LEU A 40 33.18 4.49 9.48
N GLY A 41 33.83 3.33 9.60
CA GLY A 41 35.26 3.17 9.57
C GLY A 41 35.67 2.32 8.37
N VAL A 42 36.77 2.69 7.70
CA VAL A 42 37.35 1.95 6.57
C VAL A 42 38.81 1.74 6.81
N ARG A 43 39.30 0.53 6.54
CA ARG A 43 40.74 0.23 6.39
C ARG A 43 40.94 -0.41 5.03
N ALA A 44 41.89 0.11 4.29
CA ALA A 44 42.26 -0.39 2.98
C ALA A 44 43.75 -0.60 2.89
N ARG A 45 44.20 -1.64 2.20
CA ARG A 45 45.59 -1.94 1.94
C ARG A 45 45.74 -2.53 0.53
N THR A 46 46.69 -2.01 -0.20
CA THR A 46 47.07 -2.53 -1.52
C THR A 46 48.44 -3.18 -1.41
N VAL A 47 48.58 -4.40 -1.93
CA VAL A 47 49.84 -5.14 -2.02
C VAL A 47 49.96 -5.67 -3.45
N GLY A 48 50.87 -5.10 -4.21
CA GLY A 48 50.96 -5.36 -5.64
C GLY A 48 49.70 -4.90 -6.36
N ASP A 49 49.03 -5.82 -7.04
CA ASP A 49 47.80 -5.62 -7.79
C ASP A 49 46.51 -5.92 -6.98
N ARG A 50 46.68 -6.30 -5.70
CA ARG A 50 45.54 -6.73 -4.84
C ARG A 50 45.19 -5.67 -3.82
N THR A 51 43.97 -5.24 -3.83
CA THR A 51 43.43 -4.33 -2.82
C THR A 51 42.45 -5.05 -1.93
N GLY A 52 42.67 -4.98 -0.60
CA GLY A 52 41.74 -5.45 0.42
C GLY A 52 41.14 -4.27 1.15
N ILE A 53 39.81 -4.28 1.33
CA ILE A 53 39.06 -3.25 2.02
C ILE A 53 38.20 -3.89 3.11
N ARG A 54 38.31 -3.33 4.31
CA ARG A 54 37.39 -3.65 5.42
C ARG A 54 36.61 -2.41 5.84
N ILE A 55 35.29 -2.58 5.94
CA ILE A 55 34.35 -1.54 6.33
C ILE A 55 33.69 -1.97 7.65
N ALA A 56 33.65 -1.06 8.62
CA ALA A 56 32.82 -1.19 9.84
C ALA A 56 31.73 -0.11 9.81
N LEU A 57 30.47 -0.53 9.90
CA LEU A 57 29.32 0.35 10.02
C LEU A 57 28.93 0.52 11.49
N GLY A 58 28.44 1.70 11.88
CA GLY A 58 28.02 2.02 13.25
C GLY A 58 29.18 2.32 14.21
N GLY A 59 30.35 2.61 13.68
CA GLY A 59 31.54 3.00 14.45
C GLY A 59 32.58 3.65 13.56
N ASN A 60 33.58 4.31 14.14
CA ASN A 60 34.69 4.94 13.43
C ASN A 60 35.97 4.09 13.43
N ARG A 61 35.98 2.97 14.17
CA ARG A 61 37.15 2.09 14.29
C ARG A 61 36.92 0.77 13.56
N VAL A 62 37.96 0.30 12.95
CA VAL A 62 38.04 -1.02 12.30
C VAL A 62 39.16 -1.79 12.98
N ASP A 63 38.87 -2.66 13.91
CA ASP A 63 39.87 -3.35 14.74
C ASP A 63 40.65 -4.42 13.97
N GLN A 64 39.96 -5.07 13.03
CA GLN A 64 40.57 -6.12 12.23
C GLN A 64 41.31 -5.55 11.00
N PRO A 65 42.40 -6.18 10.56
CA PRO A 65 43.10 -5.76 9.34
C PRO A 65 42.24 -5.98 8.09
N PRO A 66 42.47 -5.24 7.00
CA PRO A 66 41.82 -5.50 5.73
C PRO A 66 42.19 -6.92 5.23
N PRO A 67 41.30 -7.55 4.43
CA PRO A 67 41.61 -8.84 3.81
C PRO A 67 42.76 -8.70 2.82
N ALA A 68 43.35 -9.81 2.41
CA ALA A 68 44.43 -9.80 1.42
C ALA A 68 43.98 -9.25 0.05
N SER A 69 42.72 -9.43 -0.29
CA SER A 69 42.06 -8.83 -1.46
C SER A 69 40.54 -8.77 -1.22
N GLY A 70 39.86 -7.87 -1.94
CA GLY A 70 38.38 -7.79 -1.94
C GLY A 70 37.79 -7.02 -0.75
N LEU A 71 36.46 -7.05 -0.67
CA LEU A 71 35.68 -6.26 0.26
C LEU A 71 35.04 -7.12 1.37
N VAL A 72 35.26 -6.69 2.60
CA VAL A 72 34.51 -7.19 3.79
C VAL A 72 33.83 -6.00 4.46
N ALA A 73 32.52 -6.10 4.70
CA ALA A 73 31.79 -5.11 5.47
C ALA A 73 31.08 -5.76 6.65
N THR A 74 31.16 -5.13 7.83
CA THR A 74 30.55 -5.64 9.08
C THR A 74 29.99 -4.49 9.89
N GLY A 75 29.14 -4.80 10.87
CA GLY A 75 28.67 -3.81 11.83
C GLY A 75 27.16 -3.59 11.84
N ARG A 76 26.76 -2.39 12.32
CA ARG A 76 25.34 -2.03 12.47
C ARG A 76 25.07 -0.71 11.72
N ALA A 77 23.96 -0.66 11.00
CA ALA A 77 23.47 0.55 10.35
C ALA A 77 22.09 0.92 10.92
N ASP A 78 21.82 2.22 11.12
CA ASP A 78 20.50 2.67 11.53
C ASP A 78 19.46 2.43 10.44
N THR A 79 19.80 2.77 9.21
CA THR A 79 18.95 2.54 8.03
C THR A 79 19.81 2.02 6.88
N LEU A 80 19.29 1.05 6.16
CA LEU A 80 19.95 0.46 5.00
C LEU A 80 18.90 0.23 3.92
N ASP A 81 19.12 0.78 2.71
CA ASP A 81 18.30 0.49 1.54
C ASP A 81 18.91 -0.69 0.76
N ALA A 82 18.21 -1.82 0.78
CA ALA A 82 18.72 -3.06 0.18
C ALA A 82 18.86 -2.96 -1.34
N ILE A 83 17.96 -2.25 -2.02
CA ILE A 83 17.96 -2.14 -3.49
C ILE A 83 19.12 -1.26 -3.95
N GLU A 84 19.30 -0.09 -3.32
CA GLU A 84 20.39 0.83 -3.65
C GLU A 84 21.76 0.18 -3.42
N TRP A 85 21.90 -0.58 -2.32
CA TRP A 85 23.16 -1.30 -2.04
C TRP A 85 23.40 -2.47 -2.99
N LEU A 86 22.35 -3.21 -3.38
CA LEU A 86 22.48 -4.25 -4.41
C LEU A 86 22.91 -3.66 -5.76
N GLY A 87 22.40 -2.50 -6.13
CA GLY A 87 22.81 -1.76 -7.30
C GLY A 87 24.31 -1.41 -7.29
N LEU A 88 24.83 -0.95 -6.14
CA LEU A 88 26.27 -0.68 -5.97
C LEU A 88 27.15 -1.94 -6.06
N VAL A 89 26.69 -3.04 -5.46
CA VAL A 89 27.45 -4.30 -5.48
C VAL A 89 27.49 -4.91 -6.90
N ARG A 90 26.41 -4.80 -7.67
CA ARG A 90 26.36 -5.24 -9.08
C ARG A 90 27.03 -4.28 -10.04
N GLY A 91 26.85 -2.99 -9.79
CA GLY A 91 27.24 -1.92 -10.69
C GLY A 91 28.67 -1.42 -10.51
N GLY A 92 29.55 -2.02 -9.73
CA GLY A 92 30.97 -1.71 -9.48
C GLY A 92 31.66 -0.47 -10.12
N SER A 93 30.88 0.44 -10.70
CA SER A 93 31.34 1.57 -11.49
C SER A 93 30.32 2.71 -11.57
N ALA A 94 29.97 3.30 -10.42
CA ALA A 94 29.36 4.63 -10.42
C ALA A 94 30.39 5.68 -9.96
N GLY A 95 31.44 5.81 -10.70
CA GLY A 95 32.37 6.92 -10.69
C GLY A 95 32.74 7.28 -12.14
N PRO A 96 32.98 8.57 -12.48
CA PRO A 96 33.47 8.93 -13.80
C PRO A 96 34.96 8.50 -13.91
N SER A 97 35.24 7.22 -14.10
CA SER A 97 36.52 6.72 -14.50
C SER A 97 36.45 6.30 -15.96
N SER A 98 36.89 7.24 -16.80
CA SER A 98 37.38 6.97 -18.16
C SER A 98 38.48 5.92 -18.11
N GLY A 99 38.15 4.65 -18.29
CA GLY A 99 39.20 3.63 -18.35
C GLY A 99 38.63 2.22 -18.47
N ARG A 100 38.85 1.62 -19.59
CA ARG A 100 38.76 0.20 -19.99
C ARG A 100 37.97 -0.77 -19.11
N PRO A 101 37.07 -1.58 -19.68
CA PRO A 101 36.43 -2.70 -19.00
C PRO A 101 37.51 -3.75 -18.66
N GLY A 102 37.81 -3.95 -17.39
CA GLY A 102 38.68 -5.03 -16.96
C GLY A 102 39.51 -4.80 -15.71
N ASP A 103 39.77 -3.56 -15.29
CA ASP A 103 40.72 -3.29 -14.21
C ASP A 103 40.06 -2.51 -13.07
N GLY A 104 39.70 -3.18 -11.97
CA GLY A 104 39.38 -2.55 -10.71
C GLY A 104 38.15 -2.97 -9.96
N SER A 105 37.42 -4.02 -10.35
CA SER A 105 36.32 -4.52 -9.53
C SER A 105 36.87 -5.24 -8.29
N LEU A 106 36.66 -4.67 -7.11
CA LEU A 106 36.99 -5.31 -5.83
C LEU A 106 36.11 -6.54 -5.64
N PRO A 107 36.64 -7.77 -5.57
CA PRO A 107 35.82 -8.94 -5.35
C PRO A 107 35.16 -8.88 -3.98
N LEU A 108 33.84 -9.08 -3.95
CA LEU A 108 33.10 -9.20 -2.71
C LEU A 108 33.60 -10.45 -1.99
N GLN A 109 33.90 -10.35 -0.69
CA GLN A 109 34.19 -11.50 0.16
C GLN A 109 33.04 -11.77 1.13
N ARG A 110 32.61 -10.74 1.85
CA ARG A 110 31.51 -10.88 2.83
C ARG A 110 30.96 -9.52 3.22
N ILE A 111 29.64 -9.43 3.28
CA ILE A 111 28.93 -8.37 3.99
C ILE A 111 28.11 -9.03 5.09
N ASP A 112 28.26 -8.57 6.34
CA ASP A 112 27.56 -9.08 7.52
C ASP A 112 27.13 -7.87 8.37
N VAL A 113 25.98 -7.33 8.06
CA VAL A 113 25.50 -6.06 8.59
C VAL A 113 24.10 -6.23 9.19
N THR A 114 23.89 -5.68 10.38
CA THR A 114 22.58 -5.58 11.01
C THR A 114 22.01 -4.18 10.79
N ALA A 115 20.86 -4.07 10.13
CA ALA A 115 20.15 -2.82 9.97
C ALA A 115 19.06 -2.69 11.03
N ALA A 116 19.03 -1.57 11.77
CA ALA A 116 17.93 -1.29 12.68
C ALA A 116 16.63 -1.06 11.88
N ARG A 117 16.75 -0.52 10.66
CA ARG A 117 15.66 -0.37 9.68
C ARG A 117 16.18 -0.75 8.29
N LEU A 118 15.88 -1.94 7.85
CA LEU A 118 16.11 -2.35 6.47
C LEU A 118 14.95 -1.88 5.61
N GLN A 119 15.23 -1.12 4.56
CA GLN A 119 14.26 -0.70 3.56
C GLN A 119 14.38 -1.58 2.33
N LEU A 120 13.24 -2.08 1.86
CA LEU A 120 13.15 -2.91 0.66
C LEU A 120 11.80 -2.67 -0.02
N LEU A 121 11.82 -2.17 -1.25
CA LEU A 121 10.61 -1.89 -2.06
C LEU A 121 9.55 -1.05 -1.31
N GLY A 122 9.97 0.00 -0.58
CA GLY A 122 9.08 0.84 0.20
C GLY A 122 8.59 0.23 1.52
N GLY A 123 8.98 -1.01 1.83
CA GLY A 123 8.74 -1.67 3.11
C GLY A 123 9.88 -1.44 4.10
N VAL A 124 9.55 -1.47 5.39
CA VAL A 124 10.53 -1.37 6.49
C VAL A 124 10.52 -2.64 7.32
N PHE A 125 11.72 -3.22 7.48
CA PHE A 125 11.96 -4.43 8.24
C PHE A 125 12.91 -4.10 9.40
N PRO A 126 12.43 -4.10 10.64
CA PRO A 126 13.25 -3.75 11.80
C PRO A 126 14.26 -4.85 12.13
N ASP A 127 15.38 -4.46 12.72
CA ASP A 127 16.41 -5.31 13.28
C ASP A 127 16.76 -6.54 12.44
N THR A 128 17.06 -6.28 11.14
CA THR A 128 17.33 -7.33 10.17
C THR A 128 18.82 -7.42 9.88
N ARG A 129 19.40 -8.61 10.08
CA ARG A 129 20.77 -8.94 9.68
C ARG A 129 20.79 -9.38 8.24
N LEU A 130 21.71 -8.82 7.48
CA LEU A 130 22.02 -9.18 6.11
C LEU A 130 23.39 -9.82 6.02
N LEU A 131 23.43 -11.04 5.52
CA LEU A 131 24.66 -11.75 5.17
C LEU A 131 24.72 -11.91 3.67
N VAL A 132 25.73 -11.30 3.03
CA VAL A 132 25.96 -11.40 1.58
C VAL A 132 27.34 -12.02 1.36
N VAL A 133 27.39 -13.08 0.59
CA VAL A 133 28.60 -13.85 0.29
C VAL A 133 28.64 -14.24 -1.19
N PRO A 134 29.82 -14.40 -1.77
CA PRO A 134 29.97 -15.01 -3.09
C PRO A 134 29.42 -16.44 -3.11
N ALA A 135 28.85 -16.82 -4.23
CA ALA A 135 28.34 -18.15 -4.51
C ALA A 135 29.02 -18.73 -5.77
N PRO A 136 28.93 -20.04 -6.03
CA PRO A 136 29.50 -20.65 -7.23
C PRO A 136 29.01 -20.00 -8.53
N GLY A 137 29.88 -19.99 -9.55
CA GLY A 137 29.57 -19.42 -10.86
C GLY A 137 29.56 -17.89 -10.89
N GLY A 138 30.17 -17.22 -9.90
CA GLY A 138 30.16 -15.75 -9.80
C GLY A 138 28.84 -15.16 -9.27
N ALA A 139 27.93 -16.00 -8.83
CA ALA A 139 26.68 -15.57 -8.21
C ALA A 139 26.94 -14.98 -6.81
N ILE A 140 25.94 -14.28 -6.27
CA ILE A 140 25.95 -13.72 -4.92
C ILE A 140 24.75 -14.30 -4.16
N ALA A 141 25.02 -14.88 -2.99
CA ALA A 141 23.98 -15.31 -2.07
C ALA A 141 23.78 -14.23 -0.99
N ALA A 142 22.52 -13.79 -0.82
CA ALA A 142 22.13 -12.84 0.21
C ALA A 142 21.11 -13.50 1.14
N ARG A 143 21.36 -13.49 2.45
CA ARG A 143 20.47 -14.03 3.47
C ARG A 143 20.01 -12.88 4.38
N ALA A 144 18.72 -12.81 4.62
CA ALA A 144 18.12 -11.91 5.59
C ALA A 144 17.63 -12.71 6.80
N GLU A 145 17.95 -12.22 8.01
CA GLU A 145 17.56 -12.83 9.29
C GLU A 145 16.97 -11.76 10.21
N GLY A 146 15.64 -11.80 10.39
CA GLY A 146 14.91 -10.86 11.23
C GLY A 146 13.53 -11.37 11.59
N ALA A 147 12.88 -10.69 12.53
CA ALA A 147 11.54 -11.07 12.99
C ALA A 147 10.47 -10.90 11.92
N SER A 148 10.63 -9.92 11.01
CA SER A 148 9.69 -9.59 9.95
C SER A 148 10.17 -9.96 8.54
N LEU A 149 11.47 -10.26 8.37
CA LEU A 149 12.04 -10.72 7.10
C LEU A 149 13.02 -11.85 7.37
N GLN A 150 12.78 -13.01 6.76
CA GLN A 150 13.65 -14.17 6.89
C GLN A 150 13.66 -14.98 5.60
N GLY A 151 14.83 -15.18 5.02
CA GLY A 151 14.99 -15.94 3.80
C GLY A 151 16.31 -15.68 3.11
N GLU A 152 16.40 -16.15 1.89
CA GLU A 152 17.60 -16.06 1.06
C GLU A 152 17.28 -15.71 -0.39
N LEU A 153 18.21 -15.02 -1.02
CA LEU A 153 18.22 -14.65 -2.43
C LEU A 153 19.50 -15.16 -3.07
N LEU A 154 19.41 -15.72 -4.25
CA LEU A 154 20.52 -16.03 -5.11
C LEU A 154 20.47 -15.08 -6.32
N LEU A 155 21.49 -14.25 -6.43
CA LEU A 155 21.69 -13.30 -7.53
C LEU A 155 22.72 -13.90 -8.49
N PRO A 156 22.33 -14.35 -9.68
CA PRO A 156 23.27 -14.88 -10.67
C PRO A 156 24.18 -13.77 -11.22
N ALA A 157 25.33 -14.15 -11.76
CA ALA A 157 26.27 -13.20 -12.36
C ALA A 157 25.79 -12.60 -13.69
N GLY A 158 24.87 -13.29 -14.39
CA GLY A 158 24.31 -12.90 -15.68
C GLY A 158 22.87 -12.40 -15.60
N ASP A 159 22.18 -12.51 -16.72
CA ASP A 159 20.78 -12.05 -16.88
C ASP A 159 19.74 -13.09 -16.44
N GLU A 160 20.19 -14.14 -15.76
CA GLU A 160 19.30 -15.16 -15.20
C GLU A 160 18.43 -14.59 -14.10
N ALA A 161 17.34 -15.28 -13.78
CA ALA A 161 16.41 -14.83 -12.76
C ALA A 161 17.05 -14.87 -11.36
N VAL A 162 16.84 -13.82 -10.59
CA VAL A 162 17.10 -13.81 -9.15
C VAL A 162 16.09 -14.70 -8.48
N ALA A 163 16.59 -15.78 -7.88
CA ALA A 163 15.75 -16.73 -7.14
C ALA A 163 15.74 -16.37 -5.65
N GLY A 164 14.56 -16.32 -5.05
CA GLY A 164 14.41 -16.04 -3.63
C GLY A 164 13.44 -16.98 -2.94
N LYS A 165 13.82 -17.42 -1.73
CA LYS A 165 12.96 -18.23 -0.88
C LYS A 165 12.94 -17.64 0.51
N PHE A 166 11.75 -17.23 0.93
CA PHE A 166 11.53 -16.59 2.22
C PHE A 166 10.56 -17.41 3.04
N SER A 167 10.94 -17.73 4.26
CA SER A 167 10.02 -18.30 5.25
C SER A 167 9.03 -17.26 5.77
N ARG A 168 9.44 -15.96 5.75
CA ARG A 168 8.62 -14.87 6.27
C ARG A 168 8.94 -13.55 5.58
N VAL A 169 7.88 -12.83 5.16
CA VAL A 169 7.93 -11.43 4.73
C VAL A 169 6.72 -10.72 5.33
N HIS A 170 6.93 -9.92 6.38
CA HIS A 170 5.91 -9.08 7.00
C HIS A 170 6.18 -7.62 6.58
N TRP A 171 5.58 -7.24 5.49
CA TRP A 171 5.80 -5.94 4.86
C TRP A 171 4.95 -4.85 5.51
N ARG A 172 5.59 -3.75 5.92
CA ARG A 172 4.93 -2.54 6.44
C ARG A 172 5.45 -1.33 5.69
N SER A 173 4.53 -0.46 5.22
CA SER A 173 4.92 0.76 4.52
C SER A 173 5.72 1.70 5.43
N ALA A 174 6.75 2.32 4.90
CA ALA A 174 7.53 3.34 5.60
C ALA A 174 6.68 4.58 6.02
N ARG A 175 5.61 4.88 5.26
CA ARG A 175 4.68 6.00 5.55
C ARG A 175 3.74 5.73 6.73
N ALA A 176 3.43 4.48 7.05
CA ALA A 176 2.52 4.12 8.15
C ALA A 176 3.10 4.39 9.56
N GLY A 177 4.42 4.59 9.67
CA GLY A 177 5.08 4.83 10.96
C GLY A 177 5.00 6.26 11.50
N THR A 178 4.55 7.22 10.70
CA THR A 178 4.56 8.64 11.10
C THR A 178 3.26 9.11 11.78
N THR A 179 2.17 8.34 11.65
CA THR A 179 0.86 8.70 12.22
C THR A 179 0.56 8.05 13.57
N ALA A 180 1.41 7.15 14.09
CA ALA A 180 1.16 6.41 15.34
C ALA A 180 1.87 6.97 16.59
N ALA A 181 2.60 8.09 16.49
CA ALA A 181 3.44 8.59 17.60
C ALA A 181 2.93 9.88 18.28
N THR A 182 1.65 10.27 18.10
CA THR A 182 1.08 11.40 18.85
C THR A 182 -0.27 11.01 19.44
N GLY A 183 -0.23 10.31 20.58
CA GLY A 183 -1.45 9.96 21.30
C GLY A 183 -1.21 9.22 22.60
N THR A 184 -0.43 9.76 23.54
CA THR A 184 -0.57 9.43 24.97
C THR A 184 -0.13 10.60 25.82
N GLY A 185 -1.10 11.19 26.54
CA GLY A 185 -0.91 11.67 27.90
C GLY A 185 -0.62 13.15 28.05
N ALA A 186 -1.63 13.95 28.34
CA ALA A 186 -1.80 14.57 29.64
C ALA A 186 -2.82 15.70 29.57
N SER A 187 -3.83 15.59 30.38
CA SER A 187 -4.75 16.64 30.79
C SER A 187 -3.99 17.76 31.49
N ALA A 188 -4.26 19.01 31.17
CA ALA A 188 -4.42 20.11 32.11
C ALA A 188 -4.72 21.43 31.41
N ASP A 189 -5.95 21.81 31.49
CA ASP A 189 -6.52 23.13 31.87
C ASP A 189 -5.66 24.39 31.66
N ARG A 190 -6.09 25.28 30.75
CA ARG A 190 -6.44 26.69 30.94
C ARG A 190 -6.40 27.51 29.65
N PRO A 191 -7.22 28.60 29.59
CA PRO A 191 -7.60 29.21 28.32
C PRO A 191 -6.85 30.51 28.00
N ALA A 192 -7.10 30.99 26.81
CA ALA A 192 -7.08 32.38 26.35
C ALA A 192 -5.92 32.89 25.49
N ALA A 193 -6.36 33.28 24.33
CA ALA A 193 -6.10 34.55 23.64
C ALA A 193 -4.89 34.70 22.68
N ARG A 194 -5.30 34.89 21.42
CA ARG A 194 -4.77 35.81 20.40
C ARG A 194 -3.33 35.67 19.94
N ALA A 195 -3.18 35.29 18.68
CA ALA A 195 -2.71 36.19 17.65
C ALA A 195 -2.69 35.53 16.28
N VAL A 196 -3.43 36.13 15.35
CA VAL A 196 -3.37 35.85 13.91
C VAL A 196 -2.00 36.31 13.42
N VAL A 197 -1.21 35.36 12.91
CA VAL A 197 -0.19 35.63 11.91
C VAL A 197 -0.39 34.61 10.81
N ALA A 198 -1.02 35.05 9.74
CA ALA A 198 -1.04 34.32 8.47
C ALA A 198 0.38 34.33 7.92
N THR A 199 1.09 33.25 8.19
CA THR A 199 2.28 32.91 7.42
C THR A 199 1.79 32.01 6.30
N THR A 200 1.77 32.55 5.10
CA THR A 200 1.66 31.81 3.85
C THR A 200 2.79 30.78 3.83
N ALA A 201 2.51 29.59 4.31
CA ALA A 201 3.35 28.44 4.09
C ALA A 201 3.22 28.12 2.60
N THR A 202 4.20 28.54 1.81
CA THR A 202 4.52 27.94 0.53
C THR A 202 4.48 26.41 0.73
N PRO A 203 3.72 25.65 -0.08
CA PRO A 203 3.77 24.20 0.01
C PRO A 203 5.23 23.81 -0.22
N ALA A 204 5.87 23.31 0.82
CA ALA A 204 7.15 22.65 0.69
C ALA A 204 6.91 21.57 -0.37
N GLN A 205 7.52 21.77 -1.52
CA GLN A 205 7.73 20.74 -2.50
C GLN A 205 8.45 19.64 -1.73
N ASN A 206 7.70 18.66 -1.25
CA ASN A 206 8.25 17.37 -0.92
C ASN A 206 8.85 16.88 -2.23
N ALA A 207 10.15 17.13 -2.37
CA ALA A 207 10.95 16.48 -3.37
C ALA A 207 10.65 14.98 -3.18
N SER A 208 9.86 14.45 -4.08
CA SER A 208 9.70 13.03 -4.30
C SER A 208 11.13 12.52 -4.32
N ASN A 209 11.51 11.71 -3.35
CA ASN A 209 12.62 10.80 -3.53
C ASN A 209 12.13 9.85 -4.64
N ALA A 210 12.19 10.33 -5.87
CA ALA A 210 12.12 9.51 -7.04
C ALA A 210 13.21 8.47 -6.81
N SER A 211 12.82 7.26 -6.50
CA SER A 211 13.74 6.14 -6.38
C SER A 211 14.53 6.17 -7.67
N GLY A 212 15.83 6.43 -7.61
CA GLY A 212 16.67 6.48 -8.82
C GLY A 212 16.79 5.12 -9.50
N ILE A 213 15.88 4.20 -9.20
CA ILE A 213 15.77 2.85 -9.70
C ILE A 213 15.08 2.89 -11.06
N ASN A 214 15.83 2.52 -12.10
CA ASN A 214 15.22 2.23 -13.38
C ASN A 214 14.64 0.81 -13.34
N PRO A 215 13.33 0.63 -13.48
CA PRO A 215 12.72 -0.71 -13.43
C PRO A 215 13.20 -1.65 -14.55
N ALA A 216 13.76 -1.12 -15.64
CA ALA A 216 14.35 -1.93 -16.71
C ALA A 216 15.65 -2.64 -16.28
N ASP A 217 16.34 -2.09 -15.27
CA ASP A 217 17.60 -2.66 -14.75
C ASP A 217 17.35 -3.73 -13.66
N ILE A 218 16.10 -3.93 -13.25
CA ILE A 218 15.73 -4.97 -12.30
C ILE A 218 15.74 -6.32 -13.04
N PRO A 219 16.56 -7.29 -12.61
CA PRO A 219 16.58 -8.61 -13.25
C PRO A 219 15.26 -9.34 -13.08
N PRO A 220 15.01 -10.41 -13.86
CA PRO A 220 13.87 -11.27 -13.62
C PRO A 220 13.86 -11.78 -12.18
N LEU A 221 12.71 -11.81 -11.52
CA LEU A 221 12.57 -12.28 -10.15
C LEU A 221 11.71 -13.53 -10.11
N LEU A 222 12.13 -14.52 -9.33
CA LEU A 222 11.39 -15.72 -8.95
C LEU A 222 11.41 -15.82 -7.43
N ILE A 223 10.37 -15.31 -6.77
CA ILE A 223 10.33 -15.23 -5.32
C ILE A 223 9.21 -16.12 -4.77
N GLU A 224 9.54 -16.92 -3.78
CA GLU A 224 8.59 -17.71 -3.00
C GLU A 224 8.60 -17.25 -1.54
N VAL A 225 7.42 -17.14 -0.94
CA VAL A 225 7.23 -16.73 0.45
C VAL A 225 6.26 -17.69 1.13
N ASP A 226 6.62 -18.23 2.30
CA ASP A 226 5.72 -19.11 3.06
C ASP A 226 4.71 -18.36 3.93
N ASP A 227 5.12 -17.24 4.56
CA ASP A 227 4.25 -16.36 5.38
C ASP A 227 4.39 -14.90 4.93
N LEU A 228 3.58 -14.52 3.94
CA LEU A 228 3.46 -13.13 3.50
C LEU A 228 2.40 -12.40 4.36
N ARG A 229 2.78 -11.23 4.88
CA ARG A 229 1.84 -10.28 5.51
C ARG A 229 2.02 -8.89 4.93
N LEU A 230 0.90 -8.23 4.70
CA LEU A 230 0.85 -6.83 4.29
C LEU A 230 0.17 -6.05 5.41
N ALA A 231 0.91 -5.20 6.12
CA ALA A 231 0.51 -4.64 7.40
C ALA A 231 0.12 -5.79 8.37
N ASP A 232 -1.13 -5.86 8.82
CA ASP A 232 -1.63 -6.92 9.69
C ASP A 232 -2.45 -7.98 8.93
N ALA A 233 -2.66 -7.79 7.63
CA ALA A 233 -3.33 -8.77 6.77
C ALA A 233 -2.43 -9.98 6.50
N ARG A 234 -2.91 -11.16 6.87
CA ARG A 234 -2.22 -12.43 6.60
C ARG A 234 -2.59 -12.93 5.21
N LEU A 235 -1.66 -12.84 4.28
CA LEU A 235 -1.86 -13.26 2.89
C LEU A 235 -1.41 -14.71 2.65
N GLY A 236 -0.60 -15.29 3.55
CA GLY A 236 -0.16 -16.69 3.52
C GLY A 236 0.96 -16.95 2.54
N LYS A 237 0.91 -18.09 1.85
CA LYS A 237 1.93 -18.44 0.85
C LYS A 237 1.82 -17.54 -0.36
N ALA A 238 2.97 -17.03 -0.83
CA ALA A 238 3.00 -16.18 -2.00
C ALA A 238 4.11 -16.57 -2.98
N SER A 239 3.87 -16.28 -4.25
CA SER A 239 4.86 -16.40 -5.32
C SER A 239 4.83 -15.16 -6.20
N LEU A 240 6.00 -14.70 -6.60
CA LEU A 240 6.17 -13.56 -7.50
C LEU A 240 7.06 -13.98 -8.66
N ARG A 241 6.60 -13.67 -9.87
CA ARG A 241 7.39 -13.79 -11.10
C ARG A 241 7.38 -12.49 -11.86
N THR A 242 8.55 -11.97 -12.15
CA THR A 242 8.72 -10.76 -12.97
C THR A 242 9.69 -11.01 -14.09
N ARG A 243 9.67 -10.10 -15.07
CA ARG A 243 10.66 -10.01 -16.14
C ARG A 243 10.91 -8.56 -16.53
N PRO A 244 12.15 -8.21 -16.88
CA PRO A 244 12.44 -6.91 -17.45
C PRO A 244 11.83 -6.79 -18.85
N THR A 245 11.57 -5.54 -19.24
CA THR A 245 11.19 -5.15 -20.59
C THR A 245 12.07 -3.97 -21.00
N GLY A 246 12.14 -3.65 -22.30
CA GLY A 246 12.95 -2.51 -22.73
C GLY A 246 12.53 -1.14 -22.12
N ALA A 247 11.33 -1.04 -21.57
CA ALA A 247 10.81 0.19 -20.97
C ALA A 247 10.65 0.12 -19.43
N GLY A 248 10.94 -1.04 -18.81
CA GLY A 248 10.76 -1.22 -17.38
C GLY A 248 10.64 -2.67 -16.95
N MET A 249 9.75 -2.97 -16.02
CA MET A 249 9.51 -4.30 -15.47
C MET A 249 8.05 -4.71 -15.63
N ARG A 250 7.82 -5.98 -15.95
CA ARG A 250 6.50 -6.61 -15.94
C ARG A 250 6.39 -7.61 -14.80
N VAL A 251 5.32 -7.53 -14.05
CA VAL A 251 4.88 -8.56 -13.11
C VAL A 251 4.00 -9.53 -13.88
N ASP A 252 4.53 -10.70 -14.22
CA ASP A 252 3.75 -11.72 -14.94
C ASP A 252 2.72 -12.35 -14.01
N GLN A 253 3.09 -12.56 -12.76
CA GLN A 253 2.23 -13.15 -11.74
C GLN A 253 2.76 -12.79 -10.34
N LEU A 254 1.89 -12.29 -9.50
CA LEU A 254 2.00 -12.35 -8.06
C LEU A 254 0.75 -13.07 -7.57
N GLN A 255 0.92 -14.18 -6.87
CA GLN A 255 -0.17 -14.91 -6.26
C GLN A 255 0.09 -15.04 -4.77
N ALA A 256 -0.93 -14.72 -3.95
CA ALA A 256 -0.89 -14.93 -2.51
C ALA A 256 -2.12 -15.72 -2.08
N ARG A 257 -1.93 -16.76 -1.26
CA ARG A 257 -3.00 -17.64 -0.83
C ARG A 257 -2.87 -18.03 0.64
N ASN A 258 -3.98 -17.92 1.34
CA ASN A 258 -4.21 -18.64 2.60
C ASN A 258 -5.53 -19.44 2.50
N GLY A 259 -5.93 -20.16 3.54
CA GLY A 259 -7.14 -21.00 3.48
C GLY A 259 -8.46 -20.23 3.23
N LYS A 260 -8.44 -18.89 3.24
CA LYS A 260 -9.63 -18.03 3.17
C LYS A 260 -9.57 -16.97 2.09
N GLN A 261 -8.42 -16.82 1.44
CA GLN A 261 -8.18 -15.74 0.48
C GLN A 261 -7.28 -16.23 -0.65
N LEU A 262 -7.57 -15.75 -1.86
CA LEU A 262 -6.71 -15.85 -3.03
C LEU A 262 -6.59 -14.45 -3.62
N ILE A 263 -5.35 -13.97 -3.73
CA ILE A 263 -5.03 -12.72 -4.39
C ILE A 263 -4.15 -13.06 -5.59
N GLU A 264 -4.56 -12.63 -6.76
CA GLU A 264 -3.82 -12.73 -8.01
C GLU A 264 -3.59 -11.33 -8.55
N LEU A 265 -2.36 -11.04 -8.92
CA LEU A 265 -1.96 -9.74 -9.41
C LEU A 265 -0.99 -9.89 -10.56
N SER A 266 -1.18 -9.09 -11.59
CA SER A 266 -0.25 -8.88 -12.69
C SER A 266 -0.18 -7.41 -13.04
N GLY A 267 0.86 -6.98 -13.76
CA GLY A 267 0.98 -5.58 -14.10
C GLY A 267 2.32 -5.20 -14.71
N SER A 268 2.58 -3.91 -14.75
CA SER A 268 3.83 -3.35 -15.26
C SER A 268 4.21 -2.07 -14.52
N TRP A 269 5.49 -1.88 -14.38
CA TRP A 269 6.11 -0.63 -13.93
C TRP A 269 7.09 -0.18 -15.00
N LEU A 270 6.77 0.92 -15.67
CA LEU A 270 7.47 1.43 -16.85
C LEU A 270 7.99 2.84 -16.61
N GLY A 271 9.08 3.21 -17.32
CA GLY A 271 9.68 4.53 -17.24
C GLY A 271 10.59 4.74 -16.03
N HIS A 272 11.30 5.86 -16.00
CA HIS A 272 12.22 6.28 -14.93
C HIS A 272 12.33 7.80 -14.88
N GLY A 273 12.90 8.34 -13.78
CA GLY A 273 13.24 9.76 -13.67
C GLY A 273 12.02 10.70 -13.74
N GLY A 274 10.89 10.32 -13.13
CA GLY A 274 9.66 11.14 -13.09
C GLY A 274 8.68 10.85 -14.23
N SER A 275 9.02 9.91 -15.14
CA SER A 275 8.11 9.41 -16.19
C SER A 275 7.50 8.04 -15.85
N GLU A 276 7.65 7.59 -14.60
CA GLU A 276 7.17 6.29 -14.16
C GLU A 276 5.65 6.20 -14.29
N ARG A 277 5.22 5.01 -14.68
CA ARG A 277 3.82 4.60 -14.72
C ARG A 277 3.69 3.18 -14.25
N THR A 278 2.74 2.98 -13.39
CA THR A 278 2.35 1.64 -12.92
C THR A 278 0.96 1.32 -13.42
N HIS A 279 0.79 0.11 -13.93
CA HIS A 279 -0.50 -0.48 -14.26
C HIS A 279 -0.63 -1.82 -13.54
N LEU A 280 -1.80 -2.07 -12.98
CA LEU A 280 -2.07 -3.22 -12.12
C LEU A 280 -3.43 -3.81 -12.45
N THR A 281 -3.47 -5.12 -12.68
CA THR A 281 -4.68 -5.92 -12.68
C THR A 281 -4.65 -6.84 -11.47
N ALA A 282 -5.62 -6.70 -10.57
CA ALA A 282 -5.72 -7.52 -9.36
C ALA A 282 -7.07 -8.20 -9.28
N LYS A 283 -7.05 -9.46 -8.81
CA LYS A 283 -8.24 -10.25 -8.48
C LYS A 283 -8.10 -10.73 -7.04
N VAL A 284 -9.10 -10.48 -6.24
CA VAL A 284 -9.16 -10.86 -4.83
C VAL A 284 -10.42 -11.68 -4.60
N ASP A 285 -10.24 -12.96 -4.28
CA ASP A 285 -11.29 -13.82 -3.76
C ASP A 285 -11.11 -13.93 -2.25
N SER A 286 -12.13 -13.64 -1.46
CA SER A 286 -12.06 -13.68 0.01
C SER A 286 -13.32 -14.30 0.60
N GLU A 287 -13.14 -15.13 1.64
CA GLU A 287 -14.22 -15.61 2.49
C GLU A 287 -14.60 -14.62 3.61
N ASP A 288 -13.78 -13.59 3.83
CA ASP A 288 -14.02 -12.56 4.85
C ASP A 288 -13.29 -11.25 4.50
N PHE A 289 -13.98 -10.40 3.75
CA PHE A 289 -13.47 -9.08 3.38
C PHE A 289 -13.30 -8.15 4.60
N GLY A 290 -14.11 -8.31 5.64
CA GLY A 290 -14.00 -7.52 6.86
C GLY A 290 -12.66 -7.74 7.55
N ARG A 291 -12.20 -8.99 7.66
CA ARG A 291 -10.87 -9.32 8.18
C ARG A 291 -9.75 -8.83 7.28
N LEU A 292 -9.90 -8.98 5.96
CA LEU A 292 -8.90 -8.50 5.02
C LEU A 292 -8.71 -6.98 5.15
N LEU A 293 -9.80 -6.21 5.15
CA LEU A 293 -9.78 -4.76 5.30
C LEU A 293 -9.21 -4.33 6.66
N THR A 294 -9.62 -5.01 7.74
CA THR A 294 -9.08 -4.76 9.08
C THR A 294 -7.57 -4.96 9.12
N GLY A 295 -7.08 -6.05 8.54
CA GLY A 295 -5.66 -6.33 8.45
C GLY A 295 -4.88 -5.33 7.59
N LEU A 296 -5.52 -4.72 6.61
CA LEU A 296 -4.95 -3.64 5.79
C LEU A 296 -5.04 -2.25 6.45
N GLY A 297 -5.53 -2.18 7.69
CA GLY A 297 -5.63 -0.92 8.45
C GLY A 297 -6.98 -0.19 8.33
N HIS A 298 -7.96 -0.81 7.65
CA HIS A 298 -9.31 -0.25 7.46
C HIS A 298 -10.34 -0.96 8.35
N SER A 299 -10.10 -0.95 9.67
CA SER A 299 -11.01 -1.55 10.65
C SER A 299 -12.33 -0.79 10.81
N GLY A 300 -13.34 -1.48 11.30
CA GLY A 300 -14.63 -0.86 11.70
C GLY A 300 -15.57 -0.50 10.55
N ARG A 301 -15.31 -0.93 9.32
CA ARG A 301 -16.11 -0.54 8.14
C ARG A 301 -16.97 -1.67 7.60
N LEU A 302 -16.43 -2.86 7.60
CA LEU A 302 -17.08 -4.07 7.10
C LEU A 302 -16.85 -5.21 8.09
N ALA A 303 -17.89 -5.98 8.37
CA ALA A 303 -17.81 -7.24 9.10
C ALA A 303 -18.28 -8.38 8.19
N GLY A 304 -17.50 -9.47 8.14
CA GLY A 304 -17.75 -10.58 7.24
C GLY A 304 -17.66 -10.18 5.76
N GLY A 305 -18.56 -10.72 4.97
CA GLY A 305 -18.61 -10.54 3.52
C GLY A 305 -17.64 -11.46 2.78
N HIS A 306 -18.16 -12.28 1.88
CA HIS A 306 -17.36 -13.15 1.04
C HIS A 306 -17.67 -12.89 -0.44
N GLY A 307 -16.70 -13.12 -1.31
CA GLY A 307 -16.90 -12.88 -2.74
C GLY A 307 -15.63 -12.49 -3.47
N GLN A 308 -15.77 -11.65 -4.48
CA GLN A 308 -14.71 -11.29 -5.39
C GLN A 308 -14.63 -9.78 -5.63
N VAL A 309 -13.40 -9.28 -5.71
CA VAL A 309 -13.08 -7.93 -6.18
C VAL A 309 -12.08 -8.04 -7.32
N ARG A 310 -12.29 -7.26 -8.38
CA ARG A 310 -11.35 -7.09 -9.49
C ARG A 310 -11.03 -5.61 -9.63
N LEU A 311 -9.76 -5.31 -9.74
CA LEU A 311 -9.23 -3.98 -10.01
C LEU A 311 -8.40 -4.05 -11.29
N ASP A 312 -8.64 -3.15 -12.21
CA ASP A 312 -7.76 -2.87 -13.34
C ASP A 312 -7.50 -1.37 -13.34
N ALA A 313 -6.30 -0.97 -12.93
CA ALA A 313 -6.01 0.44 -12.71
C ALA A 313 -4.55 0.78 -12.94
N GLY A 314 -4.31 2.04 -13.31
CA GLY A 314 -3.00 2.62 -13.46
C GLY A 314 -2.85 3.93 -12.71
N TRP A 315 -1.61 4.34 -12.50
CA TRP A 315 -1.24 5.63 -11.93
C TRP A 315 0.15 6.07 -12.39
N THR A 316 0.42 7.36 -12.29
CA THR A 316 1.74 7.93 -12.49
C THR A 316 2.59 7.67 -11.24
N GLY A 317 3.81 7.20 -11.45
CA GLY A 317 4.74 6.87 -10.36
C GLY A 317 5.03 5.38 -10.23
N SER A 318 5.87 5.06 -9.25
CA SER A 318 6.27 3.69 -8.91
C SER A 318 5.13 2.91 -8.20
N PRO A 319 5.22 1.58 -8.10
CA PRO A 319 4.25 0.79 -7.32
C PRO A 319 4.14 1.21 -5.85
N ALA A 320 5.20 1.76 -5.27
CA ALA A 320 5.21 2.24 -3.88
C ALA A 320 4.47 3.58 -3.69
N GLU A 321 4.18 4.30 -4.76
CA GLU A 321 3.48 5.59 -4.77
C GLU A 321 1.97 5.45 -5.01
N PHE A 322 1.44 4.26 -4.81
CA PHE A 322 0.01 4.00 -4.91
C PHE A 322 -0.80 4.97 -4.04
N ASP A 323 -1.73 5.69 -4.67
CA ASP A 323 -2.70 6.58 -4.03
C ASP A 323 -4.03 6.49 -4.80
N VAL A 324 -5.11 6.25 -4.09
CA VAL A 324 -6.46 6.16 -4.70
C VAL A 324 -6.91 7.46 -5.37
N GLY A 325 -6.39 8.60 -4.92
CA GLY A 325 -6.69 9.92 -5.49
C GLY A 325 -6.05 10.17 -6.85
N VAL A 326 -5.20 9.27 -7.36
CA VAL A 326 -4.56 9.38 -8.68
C VAL A 326 -4.84 8.18 -9.59
N LEU A 327 -5.70 7.27 -9.15
CA LEU A 327 -6.07 6.10 -9.94
C LEU A 327 -6.85 6.46 -11.19
N ASP A 328 -6.51 5.76 -12.28
CA ASP A 328 -7.29 5.68 -13.50
C ASP A 328 -7.62 4.21 -13.76
N GLY A 329 -8.88 3.85 -13.95
CA GLY A 329 -9.27 2.47 -14.19
C GLY A 329 -10.61 2.07 -13.57
N ASP A 330 -10.82 0.77 -13.40
CA ASP A 330 -12.09 0.19 -12.97
C ASP A 330 -11.92 -0.79 -11.81
N LEU A 331 -12.84 -0.71 -10.87
CA LEU A 331 -13.03 -1.71 -9.82
C LEU A 331 -14.41 -2.36 -10.01
N THR A 332 -14.45 -3.67 -10.07
CA THR A 332 -15.70 -4.44 -10.00
C THR A 332 -15.72 -5.22 -8.70
N LEU A 333 -16.82 -5.16 -8.00
CA LEU A 333 -17.00 -5.91 -6.75
C LEU A 333 -18.29 -6.72 -6.78
N ALA A 334 -18.24 -7.91 -6.17
CA ALA A 334 -19.37 -8.74 -5.87
C ALA A 334 -19.13 -9.43 -4.53
N ALA A 335 -19.90 -9.09 -3.52
CA ALA A 335 -19.76 -9.65 -2.18
C ALA A 335 -21.12 -10.07 -1.63
N ARG A 336 -21.14 -11.06 -0.73
CA ARG A 336 -22.35 -11.61 -0.09
C ARG A 336 -22.15 -11.72 1.41
N ASP A 337 -23.26 -11.73 2.14
CA ASP A 337 -23.37 -12.08 3.54
C ASP A 337 -22.39 -11.28 4.44
N GLY A 338 -22.54 -9.97 4.41
CA GLY A 338 -21.74 -9.08 5.22
C GLY A 338 -22.58 -7.99 5.89
N ARG A 339 -21.87 -7.13 6.62
CA ARG A 339 -22.47 -5.98 7.31
C ARG A 339 -21.57 -4.76 7.16
N LEU A 340 -22.08 -3.70 6.57
CA LEU A 340 -21.47 -2.37 6.64
C LEU A 340 -21.64 -1.86 8.07
N LEU A 341 -20.54 -1.57 8.74
CA LEU A 341 -20.55 -1.07 10.12
C LEU A 341 -20.77 0.44 10.13
N GLU A 342 -21.27 0.96 11.24
CA GLU A 342 -21.33 2.39 11.45
C GLU A 342 -19.92 2.96 11.54
N VAL A 343 -19.64 4.00 10.77
CA VAL A 343 -18.32 4.64 10.71
C VAL A 343 -18.46 6.03 11.29
N GLU A 344 -17.59 6.36 12.27
CA GLU A 344 -17.48 7.73 12.76
C GLU A 344 -16.98 8.66 11.63
N PRO A 345 -17.47 9.91 11.57
CA PRO A 345 -17.02 10.89 10.58
C PRO A 345 -15.48 11.06 10.64
N GLY A 346 -14.85 11.10 9.49
CA GLY A 346 -13.40 11.38 9.37
C GLY A 346 -12.48 10.18 9.13
N ALA A 347 -12.96 8.94 9.13
CA ALA A 347 -12.10 7.76 9.00
C ALA A 347 -12.00 7.21 7.56
N GLY A 348 -11.15 7.78 6.72
CA GLY A 348 -10.52 7.11 5.55
C GLY A 348 -11.15 7.25 4.17
N ARG A 349 -10.35 7.65 3.24
CA ARG A 349 -10.65 8.08 1.86
C ARG A 349 -11.29 7.05 0.92
N VAL A 350 -11.01 5.76 1.10
CA VAL A 350 -11.36 4.73 0.09
C VAL A 350 -12.79 4.25 0.19
N LEU A 351 -13.39 4.24 1.38
CA LEU A 351 -14.73 3.70 1.62
C LEU A 351 -15.81 4.77 1.73
N GLY A 352 -15.48 6.04 1.57
CA GLY A 352 -16.47 7.12 1.48
C GLY A 352 -17.54 6.90 0.41
N LEU A 353 -17.21 6.20 -0.68
CA LEU A 353 -18.17 5.78 -1.70
C LEU A 353 -19.23 4.80 -1.19
N LEU A 354 -18.89 3.97 -0.21
CA LEU A 354 -19.79 3.00 0.42
C LEU A 354 -20.36 3.50 1.75
N SER A 355 -19.98 4.72 2.18
CA SER A 355 -20.37 5.28 3.47
C SER A 355 -21.82 5.78 3.47
N ILE A 356 -22.75 4.85 3.52
CA ILE A 356 -24.16 5.12 3.77
C ILE A 356 -24.37 5.54 5.24
N ALA A 357 -23.43 5.20 6.12
CA ALA A 357 -23.48 5.45 7.55
C ALA A 357 -23.31 6.94 7.94
N GLU A 358 -22.83 7.78 7.04
CA GLU A 358 -22.66 9.23 7.27
C GLU A 358 -23.87 10.08 6.86
N LEU A 359 -25.04 9.45 6.62
CA LEU A 359 -26.27 10.22 6.44
C LEU A 359 -26.56 11.05 7.69
N PRO A 360 -26.70 12.38 7.57
CA PRO A 360 -26.80 13.26 8.73
C PRO A 360 -27.94 12.89 9.68
N ARG A 361 -27.72 13.09 10.96
CA ARG A 361 -28.71 12.90 12.04
C ARG A 361 -30.06 13.56 11.79
N ARG A 362 -30.18 14.46 10.81
CA ARG A 362 -31.43 15.15 10.44
C ARG A 362 -32.38 14.37 9.53
N LEU A 363 -31.93 13.26 8.93
CA LEU A 363 -32.80 12.30 8.23
C LEU A 363 -33.48 11.30 9.17
N SER A 364 -33.48 11.56 10.42
CA SER A 364 -33.50 10.68 11.56
C SER A 364 -34.87 10.19 12.01
N LEU A 365 -35.96 10.36 11.30
CA LEU A 365 -37.25 9.91 11.86
C LEU A 365 -37.69 8.51 11.45
N ASP A 366 -37.19 7.97 10.27
CA ASP A 366 -37.69 6.67 9.81
C ASP A 366 -36.58 5.62 9.55
N PHE A 367 -35.32 5.98 9.48
CA PHE A 367 -34.22 5.03 9.09
C PHE A 367 -33.11 4.88 10.12
N ARG A 368 -33.12 5.63 11.20
CA ARG A 368 -32.08 5.60 12.24
C ARG A 368 -31.90 4.21 12.86
N ASP A 369 -33.00 3.51 13.06
CA ASP A 369 -32.99 2.18 13.66
C ASP A 369 -32.44 1.11 12.71
N PHE A 370 -32.52 1.34 11.40
CA PHE A 370 -31.98 0.42 10.40
C PHE A 370 -30.44 0.53 10.29
N PHE A 371 -29.85 1.70 10.54
CA PHE A 371 -28.42 1.96 10.36
C PHE A 371 -27.64 2.06 11.67
N SER A 372 -28.29 2.24 12.83
CA SER A 372 -27.62 2.43 14.12
C SER A 372 -26.76 1.25 14.58
N LYS A 373 -26.98 0.06 14.03
CA LYS A 373 -26.20 -1.16 14.28
C LYS A 373 -25.43 -1.65 13.05
N GLY A 374 -25.24 -0.77 12.04
CA GLY A 374 -24.73 -1.12 10.74
C GLY A 374 -25.79 -1.74 9.82
N PHE A 375 -25.52 -1.77 8.51
CA PHE A 375 -26.41 -2.31 7.49
C PHE A 375 -25.97 -3.71 7.04
N ALA A 376 -26.75 -4.73 7.38
CA ALA A 376 -26.53 -6.08 6.89
C ALA A 376 -26.91 -6.17 5.41
N PHE A 377 -26.12 -6.84 4.61
CA PHE A 377 -26.42 -7.11 3.21
C PHE A 377 -26.31 -8.60 2.89
N ASN A 378 -27.20 -9.07 2.03
CA ASN A 378 -27.14 -10.39 1.42
C ASN A 378 -26.25 -10.36 0.18
N HIS A 379 -26.29 -9.22 -0.56
CA HIS A 379 -25.53 -9.04 -1.79
C HIS A 379 -25.14 -7.58 -2.00
N VAL A 380 -23.90 -7.38 -2.44
CA VAL A 380 -23.38 -6.08 -2.92
C VAL A 380 -22.69 -6.32 -4.23
N GLU A 381 -23.05 -5.57 -5.25
CA GLU A 381 -22.39 -5.64 -6.55
C GLU A 381 -22.31 -4.27 -7.22
N GLY A 382 -21.34 -4.09 -8.09
CA GLY A 382 -21.22 -2.88 -8.88
C GLY A 382 -19.85 -2.70 -9.50
N ARG A 383 -19.79 -1.69 -10.36
CA ARG A 383 -18.55 -1.19 -10.97
C ARG A 383 -18.32 0.25 -10.51
N ILE A 384 -17.08 0.56 -10.20
CA ILE A 384 -16.60 1.89 -9.86
C ILE A 384 -15.49 2.24 -10.85
N SER A 385 -15.66 3.31 -11.61
CA SER A 385 -14.63 3.82 -12.52
C SER A 385 -13.89 4.99 -11.87
N PHE A 386 -12.58 4.96 -11.95
CA PHE A 386 -11.67 6.00 -11.44
C PHE A 386 -11.12 6.81 -12.61
N ASP A 387 -11.17 8.11 -12.51
CA ASP A 387 -10.55 9.06 -13.44
C ASP A 387 -9.97 10.22 -12.65
N ARG A 388 -8.66 10.30 -12.56
CA ARG A 388 -7.87 11.40 -11.95
C ARG A 388 -8.39 11.91 -10.60
N GLY A 389 -8.69 10.97 -9.71
CA GLY A 389 -9.21 11.29 -8.37
C GLY A 389 -10.73 11.40 -8.28
N ARG A 390 -11.45 11.17 -9.36
CA ARG A 390 -12.89 11.02 -9.37
C ARG A 390 -13.26 9.54 -9.42
N ALA A 391 -14.05 9.08 -8.49
CA ALA A 391 -14.63 7.75 -8.51
C ALA A 391 -16.11 7.86 -8.84
N SER A 392 -16.61 7.10 -9.82
CA SER A 392 -18.01 7.16 -10.28
C SER A 392 -18.59 5.77 -10.45
N SER A 393 -19.89 5.65 -10.21
CA SER A 393 -20.66 4.43 -10.44
C SER A 393 -22.07 4.77 -10.90
N ASP A 394 -22.61 3.94 -11.75
CA ASP A 394 -24.00 4.00 -12.22
C ASP A 394 -24.83 2.78 -11.78
N ASN A 395 -24.19 1.75 -11.24
CA ASN A 395 -24.79 0.45 -10.99
C ASN A 395 -24.36 -0.17 -9.64
N LEU A 396 -23.92 0.62 -8.67
CA LEU A 396 -23.60 0.07 -7.35
C LEU A 396 -24.91 -0.22 -6.60
N GLN A 397 -25.12 -1.51 -6.31
CA GLN A 397 -26.32 -2.01 -5.66
C GLN A 397 -25.95 -2.76 -4.37
N ILE A 398 -26.74 -2.52 -3.33
CA ILE A 398 -26.63 -3.22 -2.05
C ILE A 398 -28.00 -3.80 -1.74
N ASP A 399 -28.13 -5.10 -1.72
CA ASP A 399 -29.32 -5.82 -1.35
C ASP A 399 -29.20 -6.33 0.08
N GLY A 400 -30.01 -5.80 0.99
CA GLY A 400 -30.09 -6.23 2.38
C GLY A 400 -31.46 -6.77 2.75
N PRO A 401 -31.60 -7.38 3.94
CA PRO A 401 -32.90 -7.86 4.42
C PRO A 401 -33.89 -6.73 4.69
N ALA A 402 -33.41 -5.53 5.03
CA ALA A 402 -34.22 -4.38 5.38
C ALA A 402 -34.57 -3.49 4.18
N ALA A 403 -33.67 -3.37 3.22
CA ALA A 403 -33.82 -2.51 2.05
C ALA A 403 -32.89 -2.93 0.91
N GLU A 404 -33.23 -2.52 -0.30
CA GLU A 404 -32.36 -2.45 -1.46
C GLU A 404 -31.91 -0.99 -1.63
N ILE A 405 -30.60 -0.80 -1.87
CA ILE A 405 -30.00 0.52 -2.00
C ILE A 405 -29.24 0.58 -3.33
N ASN A 406 -29.62 1.55 -4.17
CA ASN A 406 -28.97 1.80 -5.45
C ASN A 406 -28.23 3.13 -5.38
N ILE A 407 -26.92 3.11 -5.65
CA ILE A 407 -26.04 4.28 -5.58
C ILE A 407 -25.55 4.61 -6.98
N ARG A 408 -25.74 5.87 -7.38
CA ARG A 408 -25.27 6.39 -8.67
C ARG A 408 -24.65 7.76 -8.48
N GLY A 409 -23.64 8.08 -9.28
CA GLY A 409 -22.97 9.37 -9.22
C GLY A 409 -21.48 9.25 -8.98
N ALA A 410 -20.90 10.26 -8.37
CA ALA A 410 -19.44 10.31 -8.19
C ALA A 410 -19.04 10.83 -6.81
N ALA A 411 -17.78 10.55 -6.45
CA ALA A 411 -17.09 11.18 -5.35
C ALA A 411 -15.74 11.70 -5.84
N ASN A 412 -15.30 12.85 -5.34
CA ASN A 412 -13.94 13.34 -5.53
C ASN A 412 -13.10 12.84 -4.36
N LEU A 413 -12.12 11.99 -4.66
CA LEU A 413 -11.27 11.34 -3.66
C LEU A 413 -10.15 12.25 -3.14
N ARG A 414 -9.84 13.34 -3.87
CA ARG A 414 -8.84 14.34 -3.46
C ARG A 414 -9.44 15.41 -2.59
N GLU A 415 -10.62 15.91 -2.98
CA GLU A 415 -11.36 16.95 -2.27
C GLU A 415 -12.25 16.39 -1.18
N GLU A 416 -12.38 15.06 -1.10
CA GLU A 416 -13.21 14.33 -0.15
C GLU A 416 -14.68 14.82 -0.20
N THR A 417 -15.25 14.89 -1.41
CA THR A 417 -16.62 15.38 -1.63
C THR A 417 -17.48 14.36 -2.33
N PHE A 418 -18.79 14.42 -2.05
CA PHE A 418 -19.83 13.61 -2.69
C PHE A 418 -20.60 14.40 -3.74
N ASN A 419 -21.03 13.70 -4.79
CA ASN A 419 -22.09 14.10 -5.71
C ASN A 419 -22.82 12.85 -6.19
N GLN A 420 -23.64 12.28 -5.31
CA GLN A 420 -24.29 10.99 -5.50
C GLN A 420 -25.80 11.10 -5.38
N THR A 421 -26.48 10.16 -6.02
CA THR A 421 -27.91 9.91 -5.86
C THR A 421 -28.07 8.52 -5.27
N ILE A 422 -28.75 8.41 -4.16
CA ILE A 422 -28.99 7.16 -3.43
C ILE A 422 -30.49 6.91 -3.41
N GLU A 423 -30.91 5.81 -4.02
CA GLU A 423 -32.28 5.33 -3.98
C GLU A 423 -32.38 4.20 -2.96
N VAL A 424 -33.26 4.35 -1.98
CA VAL A 424 -33.53 3.35 -0.94
C VAL A 424 -34.95 2.81 -1.13
N LEU A 425 -35.02 1.49 -1.33
CA LEU A 425 -36.28 0.75 -1.48
C LEU A 425 -36.44 -0.16 -0.25
N PRO A 426 -37.24 0.24 0.74
CA PRO A 426 -37.51 -0.60 1.91
C PRO A 426 -38.14 -1.90 1.51
N LYS A 427 -37.70 -3.01 2.06
CA LYS A 427 -38.32 -4.30 1.95
C LYS A 427 -39.38 -4.38 3.06
N THR A 428 -40.65 -4.14 2.71
CA THR A 428 -41.76 -4.40 3.62
C THR A 428 -41.80 -5.92 3.80
N GLY A 429 -41.35 -6.39 4.94
CA GLY A 429 -41.45 -7.81 5.31
C GLY A 429 -42.90 -8.28 5.29
N ASN A 430 -43.13 -9.53 5.64
CA ASN A 430 -44.45 -10.22 5.63
C ASN A 430 -45.56 -9.55 6.48
N LEU A 431 -45.66 -8.21 6.40
CA LEU A 431 -46.63 -7.44 7.19
C LEU A 431 -48.04 -7.88 6.88
N LEU A 432 -48.34 -8.11 5.59
CA LEU A 432 -49.66 -8.61 5.18
C LEU A 432 -49.93 -10.04 5.66
N THR A 433 -48.92 -10.88 5.70
CA THR A 433 -49.02 -12.23 6.24
C THR A 433 -49.28 -12.20 7.76
N ALA A 434 -48.57 -11.33 8.48
CA ALA A 434 -48.78 -11.15 9.92
C ALA A 434 -50.15 -10.56 10.25
N VAL A 435 -50.61 -9.54 9.52
CA VAL A 435 -51.92 -8.96 9.67
C VAL A 435 -53.03 -9.98 9.32
N GLY A 436 -52.82 -10.78 8.25
CA GLY A 436 -53.75 -11.86 7.87
C GLY A 436 -53.82 -12.94 8.94
N ALA A 437 -52.73 -13.32 9.58
CA ALA A 437 -52.70 -14.28 10.67
C ALA A 437 -53.44 -13.79 11.93
N ILE A 438 -53.27 -12.51 12.26
CA ILE A 438 -53.93 -11.89 13.42
C ILE A 438 -55.43 -11.76 13.17
N ALA A 439 -55.88 -11.41 11.94
CA ALA A 439 -57.28 -11.17 11.60
C ALA A 439 -58.03 -12.45 11.20
N GLY A 440 -57.38 -13.47 10.68
CA GLY A 440 -58.03 -14.64 10.09
C GLY A 440 -57.38 -15.99 10.39
N GLY A 441 -56.49 -16.08 11.36
CA GLY A 441 -55.79 -17.33 11.72
C GLY A 441 -54.97 -17.93 10.56
N PRO A 442 -54.82 -19.26 10.48
CA PRO A 442 -54.00 -19.90 9.44
C PRO A 442 -54.50 -19.63 8.01
N VAL A 443 -55.80 -19.50 7.80
CA VAL A 443 -56.39 -19.17 6.48
C VAL A 443 -56.09 -17.71 6.11
N GLY A 444 -56.23 -16.78 7.08
CA GLY A 444 -55.92 -15.39 6.89
C GLY A 444 -54.41 -15.18 6.62
N ALA A 445 -53.55 -15.96 7.26
CA ALA A 445 -52.11 -15.96 6.98
C ALA A 445 -51.77 -16.41 5.54
N ALA A 446 -52.46 -17.43 5.04
CA ALA A 446 -52.26 -17.92 3.67
C ALA A 446 -52.73 -16.90 2.62
N ILE A 447 -53.90 -16.24 2.86
CA ILE A 447 -54.39 -15.15 2.00
C ILE A 447 -53.48 -13.96 2.07
N GLY A 448 -52.98 -13.57 3.25
CA GLY A 448 -52.04 -12.50 3.44
C GLY A 448 -50.69 -12.77 2.75
N ALA A 449 -50.23 -14.03 2.79
CA ALA A 449 -49.02 -14.43 2.08
C ALA A 449 -49.18 -14.38 0.56
N ALA A 450 -50.29 -14.84 0.02
CA ALA A 450 -50.62 -14.78 -1.40
C ALA A 450 -50.77 -13.29 -1.87
N ALA A 451 -51.50 -12.47 -1.11
CA ALA A 451 -51.59 -11.04 -1.39
C ALA A 451 -50.24 -10.34 -1.32
N ASN A 452 -49.39 -10.68 -0.34
CA ASN A 452 -48.05 -10.15 -0.20
C ASN A 452 -47.17 -10.54 -1.39
N ALA A 453 -47.25 -11.78 -1.87
CA ALA A 453 -46.49 -12.24 -3.04
C ALA A 453 -46.89 -11.51 -4.34
N VAL A 454 -48.18 -11.23 -4.52
CA VAL A 454 -48.68 -10.51 -5.70
C VAL A 454 -48.42 -9.01 -5.63
N LEU A 455 -48.42 -8.42 -4.43
CA LEU A 455 -48.27 -6.97 -4.21
C LEU A 455 -46.88 -6.56 -3.84
N GLN A 456 -45.91 -7.50 -3.68
CA GLN A 456 -44.54 -7.19 -3.29
C GLN A 456 -43.85 -6.14 -4.21
N LYS A 457 -44.06 -6.25 -5.52
CA LYS A 457 -43.52 -5.27 -6.46
C LYS A 457 -44.10 -3.86 -6.36
N PRO A 458 -45.44 -3.68 -6.34
CA PRO A 458 -46.02 -2.35 -6.15
C PRO A 458 -45.88 -1.82 -4.71
N LEU A 459 -45.96 -2.68 -3.68
CA LEU A 459 -45.79 -2.26 -2.28
C LEU A 459 -44.33 -1.93 -1.92
N GLY A 460 -43.34 -2.58 -2.51
CA GLY A 460 -41.92 -2.24 -2.35
C GLY A 460 -41.54 -0.86 -2.92
N GLN A 461 -42.44 -0.27 -3.74
CA GLN A 461 -42.27 1.10 -4.23
C GLN A 461 -42.96 2.13 -3.31
N ILE A 462 -43.88 1.70 -2.43
CA ILE A 462 -44.51 2.54 -1.42
C ILE A 462 -43.48 2.76 -0.30
N GLY A 463 -42.95 3.98 -0.19
CA GLY A 463 -41.92 4.34 0.77
C GLY A 463 -40.49 4.42 0.17
N ALA A 464 -40.34 4.14 -1.12
CA ALA A 464 -39.06 4.41 -1.81
C ALA A 464 -38.68 5.89 -1.69
N LYS A 465 -37.48 6.17 -1.23
CA LYS A 465 -36.94 7.53 -1.09
C LYS A 465 -35.68 7.67 -1.91
N THR A 466 -35.56 8.80 -2.59
CA THR A 466 -34.36 9.14 -3.34
C THR A 466 -33.69 10.33 -2.67
N TYR A 467 -32.41 10.18 -2.41
CA TYR A 467 -31.58 11.18 -1.75
C TYR A 467 -30.52 11.70 -2.71
N LYS A 468 -30.31 13.00 -2.68
CA LYS A 468 -29.14 13.64 -3.28
C LYS A 468 -28.15 13.94 -2.18
N VAL A 469 -26.92 13.40 -2.32
CA VAL A 469 -25.82 13.59 -1.36
C VAL A 469 -24.73 14.40 -2.04
N THR A 470 -24.39 15.55 -1.46
CA THR A 470 -23.40 16.48 -2.00
C THR A 470 -22.54 17.07 -0.89
N GLY A 471 -21.38 17.64 -1.25
CA GLY A 471 -20.50 18.33 -0.31
C GLY A 471 -19.46 17.44 0.36
N PRO A 472 -18.78 17.97 1.39
CA PRO A 472 -17.67 17.29 2.04
C PRO A 472 -18.06 15.97 2.71
N TRP A 473 -17.13 15.02 2.80
CA TRP A 473 -17.37 13.72 3.47
C TRP A 473 -17.64 13.86 4.96
N GLU A 474 -17.02 14.86 5.61
CA GLU A 474 -17.20 15.11 7.03
C GLU A 474 -18.61 15.66 7.37
N GLU A 475 -19.19 16.46 6.47
CA GLU A 475 -20.51 17.07 6.66
C GLU A 475 -21.28 17.11 5.33
N PRO A 476 -21.74 15.95 4.82
CA PRO A 476 -22.48 15.90 3.56
C PRO A 476 -23.86 16.52 3.67
N LYS A 477 -24.24 17.26 2.63
CA LYS A 477 -25.59 17.77 2.46
C LYS A 477 -26.45 16.68 1.83
N VAL A 478 -27.54 16.30 2.53
CA VAL A 478 -28.48 15.28 2.06
C VAL A 478 -29.84 15.90 1.85
N GLU A 479 -30.39 15.77 0.67
CA GLU A 479 -31.69 16.28 0.26
C GLU A 479 -32.57 15.15 -0.24
N VAL A 480 -33.84 15.08 0.20
CA VAL A 480 -34.80 14.19 -0.39
C VAL A 480 -35.30 14.80 -1.69
N ILE A 481 -35.23 14.06 -2.77
CA ILE A 481 -35.63 14.51 -4.10
C ILE A 481 -36.67 13.56 -4.69
N SER A 482 -37.38 14.00 -5.72
CA SER A 482 -38.26 13.10 -6.46
C SER A 482 -37.41 12.07 -7.24
N ARG A 483 -37.99 10.90 -7.53
CA ARG A 483 -37.36 9.83 -8.29
C ARG A 483 -36.95 10.29 -9.70
N GLU A 484 -37.77 11.15 -10.31
CA GLU A 484 -37.49 11.73 -11.61
C GLU A 484 -36.28 12.69 -11.58
N GLN A 485 -36.23 13.57 -10.57
CA GLN A 485 -35.06 14.44 -10.33
C GLN A 485 -33.79 13.62 -10.06
N GLY A 486 -33.92 12.47 -9.38
CA GLY A 486 -32.80 11.55 -9.14
C GLY A 486 -32.24 10.98 -10.44
N ARG A 487 -33.08 10.57 -11.39
CA ARG A 487 -32.65 10.07 -12.69
C ARG A 487 -31.90 11.14 -13.51
N LEU A 488 -32.45 12.35 -13.56
CA LEU A 488 -31.81 13.48 -14.27
C LEU A 488 -30.48 13.88 -13.64
N SER A 489 -30.40 13.88 -12.31
CA SER A 489 -29.18 14.19 -11.58
C SER A 489 -28.06 13.15 -11.80
N ALA A 490 -28.43 11.87 -11.88
CA ALA A 490 -27.50 10.78 -12.14
C ALA A 490 -26.96 10.85 -13.59
N ALA A 491 -27.84 11.12 -14.56
CA ALA A 491 -27.43 11.28 -15.97
C ALA A 491 -26.42 12.42 -16.19
N LYS A 492 -26.55 13.52 -15.43
CA LYS A 492 -25.61 14.66 -15.48
C LYS A 492 -24.27 14.36 -14.78
N ALA A 493 -24.23 13.40 -13.87
CA ALA A 493 -23.03 13.02 -13.13
C ALA A 493 -22.24 11.88 -13.80
N ALA A 494 -22.85 11.17 -14.78
CA ALA A 494 -22.17 10.15 -15.56
C ALA A 494 -21.06 10.75 -16.44
N PRO A 495 -19.93 10.07 -16.65
CA PRO A 495 -18.93 10.51 -17.60
C PRO A 495 -19.54 10.57 -19.00
N ALA A 496 -19.24 11.63 -19.74
CA ALA A 496 -19.48 11.65 -21.18
C ALA A 496 -18.62 10.54 -21.79
N GLY A 497 -19.27 9.58 -22.46
CA GLY A 497 -18.68 8.39 -23.06
C GLY A 497 -17.65 8.69 -24.15
#